data_b2b5a60eea20511c7035218db9d75e54
#
_entry.id   b2b5a60eea20511c7035218db9d75e54
#
_cell.length_a   1.000
_cell.length_b   1.000
_cell.length_c   1.000
_cell.angle_alpha   90.00
_cell.angle_beta   90.00
_cell.angle_gamma   90.00
#
_symmetry.space_group_name_H-M   'P 1'
#
loop_
_entity.id
_entity.type
_entity.pdbx_description
1 polymer ?
#
loop_
_entity_poly.entity_id
_entity_poly.type
_entity_poly.pdbx_seq_one_letter_code
_entity_poly.pdbx_strand_id
1 'polypeptide(L)'
;MTINRSTLRKFALSTFLLTLPLNAALAQDAAVADRLKAALSAQGVDISWTGVTGDNTSMVLQGVSVKPAAEKEALTIGDVKLENITEANGGYDIATVSTSAFEHSKDGVTLDLSPFVIHDMTVPADGSTSPLGSLMMYKSAELSNMTVKVADKTAFSMDGLAIQITPPADGKPMEFTANTEKFTADLSLVEDPKSKEVINALGYQNISGNLEMAGTWQPSDGKMELSKYDISVENAGTLGMTFDLGGYTIDFIKSLQEMQKKMAAQPEGADNSAQGMAMLGLLQQLSFNSASIRFDDDSLTGKVLDYVGKQQGMSAKDIANQAKAIVPFGMSQLNNPELTAQVTAAVSKYLDDPKSLEISAEPPASVPFALIMAGAMSNPLDLPKTLGVSVKANED
;
A
#
# COMPACT_ATOMS: atom_id res chain seq x y z
N MET A 1 -18.76 -5.47 24.08
CA MET A 1 -17.56 -6.25 23.77
C MET A 1 -16.66 -5.34 22.94
N THR A 2 -15.63 -4.76 23.53
CA THR A 2 -14.74 -3.82 22.83
C THR A 2 -13.87 -4.64 21.87
N ILE A 3 -13.99 -4.40 20.57
CA ILE A 3 -13.06 -4.98 19.58
C ILE A 3 -11.68 -4.42 19.94
N ASN A 4 -10.80 -5.32 20.36
CA ASN A 4 -9.44 -4.95 20.75
C ASN A 4 -8.73 -4.37 19.51
N ARG A 5 -8.32 -3.10 19.57
CA ARG A 5 -7.59 -2.40 18.49
C ARG A 5 -6.35 -3.17 17.98
N SER A 6 -5.85 -4.12 18.78
CA SER A 6 -4.76 -5.01 18.39
C SER A 6 -5.19 -6.08 17.35
N THR A 7 -6.46 -6.50 17.35
CA THR A 7 -6.97 -7.54 16.45
C THR A 7 -7.19 -6.99 15.04
N LEU A 8 -7.75 -5.79 14.91
CA LEU A 8 -7.91 -5.09 13.61
C LEU A 8 -6.56 -4.67 13.00
N ARG A 9 -5.57 -4.29 13.84
CA ARG A 9 -4.22 -4.00 13.33
C ARG A 9 -3.49 -5.22 12.74
N LYS A 10 -3.87 -6.44 13.15
CA LYS A 10 -3.29 -7.69 12.61
C LYS A 10 -3.85 -8.08 11.24
N PHE A 11 -4.97 -7.49 10.83
CA PHE A 11 -5.56 -7.64 9.49
C PHE A 11 -5.26 -6.47 8.55
N ALA A 12 -4.44 -5.48 8.97
CA ALA A 12 -3.91 -4.51 8.03
C ALA A 12 -3.10 -5.28 6.97
N LEU A 13 -3.69 -5.45 5.80
CA LEU A 13 -3.06 -6.04 4.62
C LEU A 13 -1.80 -5.27 4.28
N SER A 14 -0.68 -5.70 4.86
CA SER A 14 0.61 -5.52 4.23
C SER A 14 0.53 -6.28 2.93
N THR A 15 0.82 -5.63 1.83
CA THR A 15 0.88 -6.15 0.47
C THR A 15 1.42 -7.58 0.47
N PHE A 16 0.52 -8.59 0.34
CA PHE A 16 0.87 -10.00 0.34
C PHE A 16 1.56 -10.33 -0.97
N LEU A 17 2.86 -10.41 -0.94
CA LEU A 17 3.65 -11.23 -1.86
C LEU A 17 3.77 -12.61 -1.23
N LEU A 18 3.25 -13.60 -1.91
CA LEU A 18 3.23 -15.03 -1.54
C LEU A 18 4.58 -15.57 -1.06
N THR A 19 4.53 -16.43 -0.06
CA THR A 19 5.69 -17.09 0.53
C THR A 19 5.38 -18.43 1.18
N LEU A 20 6.05 -19.52 0.79
CA LEU A 20 5.69 -20.93 1.08
C LEU A 20 6.84 -21.82 1.59
N PRO A 21 6.76 -22.85 2.48
CA PRO A 21 7.80 -23.78 2.89
C PRO A 21 7.58 -25.31 2.76
N LEU A 22 8.63 -26.12 2.91
CA LEU A 22 8.76 -27.55 2.63
C LEU A 22 8.96 -28.45 3.85
N ASN A 23 8.38 -29.67 3.83
CA ASN A 23 9.05 -30.85 4.35
C ASN A 23 8.76 -32.09 3.48
N ALA A 24 9.80 -32.88 3.29
CA ALA A 24 10.09 -33.78 2.21
C ALA A 24 9.33 -35.12 2.17
N ALA A 25 9.02 -35.58 0.95
CA ALA A 25 9.33 -36.92 0.48
C ALA A 25 9.08 -37.02 -1.04
N LEU A 26 10.12 -37.25 -1.76
CA LEU A 26 10.36 -37.79 -3.09
C LEU A 26 11.25 -36.90 -3.94
N ALA A 27 12.44 -37.43 -4.28
CA ALA A 27 13.63 -36.69 -4.63
C ALA A 27 13.76 -36.33 -6.12
N GLN A 28 12.71 -36.10 -6.88
CA GLN A 28 12.84 -35.74 -8.30
C GLN A 28 12.00 -34.51 -8.71
N ASP A 29 10.98 -34.15 -7.97
CA ASP A 29 10.10 -33.00 -8.26
C ASP A 29 10.38 -31.79 -7.38
N ALA A 30 11.39 -31.87 -6.50
CA ALA A 30 11.71 -30.86 -5.50
C ALA A 30 12.40 -29.61 -6.09
N ALA A 31 13.02 -29.70 -7.25
CA ALA A 31 13.89 -28.64 -7.77
C ALA A 31 13.16 -27.30 -8.01
N VAL A 32 11.96 -27.33 -8.59
CA VAL A 32 11.12 -26.13 -8.81
C VAL A 32 10.66 -25.55 -7.47
N ALA A 33 10.15 -26.41 -6.60
CA ALA A 33 9.65 -26.05 -5.28
C ALA A 33 10.77 -25.49 -4.39
N ASP A 34 11.95 -26.13 -4.37
CA ASP A 34 13.12 -25.66 -3.64
C ASP A 34 13.61 -24.31 -4.17
N ARG A 35 13.60 -24.13 -5.49
CA ARG A 35 13.95 -22.87 -6.13
C ARG A 35 12.98 -21.76 -5.78
N LEU A 36 11.67 -22.03 -5.85
CA LEU A 36 10.62 -21.10 -5.45
C LEU A 36 10.81 -20.68 -3.98
N LYS A 37 11.06 -21.65 -3.10
CA LYS A 37 11.36 -21.39 -1.69
C LYS A 37 12.57 -20.48 -1.50
N ALA A 38 13.67 -20.78 -2.17
CA ALA A 38 14.90 -19.99 -2.07
C ALA A 38 14.68 -18.55 -2.55
N ALA A 39 13.99 -18.38 -3.68
CA ALA A 39 13.69 -17.07 -4.25
C ALA A 39 12.81 -16.23 -3.31
N LEU A 40 11.84 -16.85 -2.67
CA LEU A 40 10.94 -16.18 -1.73
C LEU A 40 11.62 -15.86 -0.40
N SER A 41 12.42 -16.79 0.14
CA SER A 41 13.22 -16.54 1.34
C SER A 41 14.22 -15.40 1.14
N ALA A 42 14.79 -15.28 -0.08
CA ALA A 42 15.63 -14.14 -0.42
C ALA A 42 14.87 -12.81 -0.35
N GLN A 43 13.57 -12.81 -0.61
CA GLN A 43 12.69 -11.64 -0.49
C GLN A 43 12.14 -11.40 0.94
N GLY A 44 12.62 -12.17 1.94
CA GLY A 44 12.25 -11.96 3.34
C GLY A 44 10.99 -12.68 3.77
N VAL A 45 10.66 -13.74 3.08
CA VAL A 45 9.44 -14.43 3.36
C VAL A 45 9.67 -15.93 3.45
N ASP A 46 9.42 -16.49 4.65
CA ASP A 46 9.58 -17.91 4.93
C ASP A 46 8.32 -18.70 4.57
N ILE A 47 8.53 -19.93 4.08
CA ILE A 47 7.49 -20.72 3.53
C ILE A 47 7.60 -22.24 3.81
N SER A 48 6.44 -23.05 4.26
CA SER A 48 6.30 -24.50 4.54
C SER A 48 5.11 -25.16 3.85
N TRP A 49 5.27 -26.38 3.37
CA TRP A 49 4.19 -27.24 2.91
C TRP A 49 4.35 -28.65 3.49
N THR A 50 3.27 -29.37 3.54
CA THR A 50 3.26 -30.73 4.11
C THR A 50 3.62 -31.80 3.08
N GLY A 51 3.49 -31.50 1.79
CA GLY A 51 3.80 -32.42 0.70
C GLY A 51 3.83 -31.72 -0.67
N VAL A 52 4.42 -32.40 -1.64
CA VAL A 52 4.43 -32.03 -3.06
C VAL A 52 3.91 -33.21 -3.87
N THR A 53 2.99 -32.95 -4.80
CA THR A 53 2.46 -33.96 -5.73
C THR A 53 2.47 -33.40 -7.16
N GLY A 54 2.53 -34.27 -8.17
CA GLY A 54 2.64 -33.86 -9.56
C GLY A 54 4.04 -34.13 -10.13
N ASP A 55 4.46 -33.33 -11.10
CA ASP A 55 5.75 -33.44 -11.79
C ASP A 55 6.36 -32.06 -12.09
N ASN A 56 7.50 -32.03 -12.79
CA ASN A 56 8.21 -30.78 -13.13
C ASN A 56 7.46 -29.86 -14.09
N THR A 57 6.33 -30.27 -14.66
CA THR A 57 5.49 -29.45 -15.53
C THR A 57 4.22 -28.94 -14.85
N SER A 58 3.76 -29.66 -13.81
CA SER A 58 2.59 -29.29 -13.02
C SER A 58 2.67 -29.93 -11.65
N MET A 59 2.60 -29.13 -10.58
CA MET A 59 2.68 -29.62 -9.22
C MET A 59 1.69 -28.92 -8.28
N VAL A 60 1.39 -29.60 -7.16
CA VAL A 60 0.63 -29.06 -6.07
C VAL A 60 1.47 -29.10 -4.79
N LEU A 61 1.66 -27.96 -4.20
CA LEU A 61 2.24 -27.78 -2.86
C LEU A 61 1.10 -27.90 -1.86
N GLN A 62 1.09 -28.93 -1.01
CA GLN A 62 -0.02 -29.23 -0.13
C GLN A 62 0.15 -28.57 1.25
N GLY A 63 -0.94 -28.06 1.82
CA GLY A 63 -0.96 -27.53 3.18
C GLY A 63 0.03 -26.41 3.42
N VAL A 64 0.03 -25.51 2.51
CA VAL A 64 0.97 -24.39 2.46
C VAL A 64 0.77 -23.42 3.59
N SER A 65 1.86 -23.03 4.28
CA SER A 65 1.89 -22.01 5.33
C SER A 65 2.90 -20.91 5.00
N VAL A 66 2.60 -19.70 5.34
CA VAL A 66 3.29 -18.46 5.00
C VAL A 66 3.68 -17.73 6.25
N LYS A 67 4.92 -17.26 6.34
CA LYS A 67 5.39 -16.45 7.46
C LYS A 67 6.22 -15.26 6.95
N PRO A 68 5.65 -14.06 6.85
CA PRO A 68 6.42 -12.85 6.61
C PRO A 68 7.48 -12.62 7.70
N ALA A 69 8.63 -12.05 7.35
CA ALA A 69 9.72 -11.82 8.30
C ALA A 69 9.33 -10.95 9.52
N ALA A 70 8.32 -10.07 9.34
CA ALA A 70 7.81 -9.21 10.42
C ALA A 70 6.78 -9.91 11.34
N GLU A 71 6.31 -11.11 10.98
CA GLU A 71 5.26 -11.81 11.73
C GLU A 71 5.83 -12.95 12.58
N LYS A 72 5.24 -13.16 13.77
CA LYS A 72 5.66 -14.24 14.69
C LYS A 72 4.98 -15.57 14.35
N GLU A 73 3.80 -15.56 13.76
CA GLU A 73 3.00 -16.74 13.44
C GLU A 73 2.92 -16.95 11.92
N ALA A 74 2.98 -18.21 11.50
CA ALA A 74 2.73 -18.59 10.11
C ALA A 74 1.22 -18.68 9.86
N LEU A 75 0.78 -18.28 8.68
CA LEU A 75 -0.59 -18.41 8.21
C LEU A 75 -0.68 -19.55 7.21
N THR A 76 -1.51 -20.56 7.47
CA THR A 76 -1.75 -21.65 6.53
C THR A 76 -2.79 -21.21 5.52
N ILE A 77 -2.42 -21.21 4.23
CA ILE A 77 -3.25 -20.73 3.11
C ILE A 77 -3.84 -21.87 2.26
N GLY A 78 -3.61 -23.12 2.64
CA GLY A 78 -4.09 -24.29 1.92
C GLY A 78 -3.15 -24.75 0.81
N ASP A 79 -3.68 -25.36 -0.24
CA ASP A 79 -2.90 -25.89 -1.34
C ASP A 79 -2.58 -24.80 -2.38
N VAL A 80 -1.39 -24.90 -2.99
CA VAL A 80 -0.96 -24.03 -4.10
C VAL A 80 -0.61 -24.87 -5.30
N LYS A 81 -1.21 -24.59 -6.43
CA LYS A 81 -1.02 -25.26 -7.70
C LYS A 81 -0.11 -24.44 -8.61
N LEU A 82 0.88 -25.09 -9.19
CA LEU A 82 1.79 -24.55 -10.19
C LEU A 82 1.56 -25.30 -11.52
N GLU A 83 1.24 -24.58 -12.60
CA GLU A 83 0.86 -25.19 -13.88
C GLU A 83 1.69 -24.63 -15.03
N ASN A 84 1.97 -25.52 -16.00
CA ASN A 84 2.77 -25.24 -17.19
C ASN A 84 4.14 -24.64 -16.82
N ILE A 85 4.87 -25.39 -16.00
CA ILE A 85 6.22 -25.05 -15.57
C ILE A 85 7.19 -25.40 -16.69
N THR A 86 8.10 -24.49 -17.02
CA THR A 86 9.16 -24.69 -17.99
C THR A 86 10.50 -24.19 -17.45
N GLU A 87 11.59 -24.88 -17.75
CA GLU A 87 12.92 -24.38 -17.41
C GLU A 87 13.31 -23.22 -18.33
N ALA A 88 13.78 -22.12 -17.75
CA ALA A 88 14.19 -20.92 -18.47
C ALA A 88 15.39 -20.25 -17.78
N ASN A 89 16.46 -20.02 -18.54
CA ASN A 89 17.64 -19.26 -18.07
C ASN A 89 18.25 -19.78 -16.75
N GLY A 90 18.17 -21.09 -16.48
CA GLY A 90 18.63 -21.73 -15.26
C GLY A 90 17.70 -21.56 -14.05
N GLY A 91 16.55 -20.96 -14.24
CA GLY A 91 15.41 -20.87 -13.34
C GLY A 91 14.17 -21.50 -13.96
N TYR A 92 12.98 -21.00 -13.63
CA TYR A 92 11.71 -21.53 -14.12
C TYR A 92 10.74 -20.42 -14.49
N ASP A 93 10.00 -20.63 -15.58
CA ASP A 93 8.79 -19.87 -15.89
C ASP A 93 7.57 -20.74 -15.57
N ILE A 94 6.61 -20.17 -14.86
CA ILE A 94 5.37 -20.83 -14.41
C ILE A 94 4.20 -20.03 -14.97
N ALA A 95 3.44 -20.65 -15.89
CA ALA A 95 2.37 -19.92 -16.56
C ALA A 95 1.23 -19.54 -15.59
N THR A 96 0.91 -20.42 -14.62
CA THR A 96 -0.15 -20.14 -13.63
C THR A 96 0.24 -20.67 -12.25
N VAL A 97 0.11 -19.80 -11.25
CA VAL A 97 0.17 -20.15 -9.83
C VAL A 97 -1.17 -19.81 -9.22
N SER A 98 -1.84 -20.78 -8.60
CA SER A 98 -3.13 -20.55 -7.96
C SER A 98 -3.21 -21.12 -6.54
N THR A 99 -3.81 -20.38 -5.62
CA THR A 99 -4.13 -20.87 -4.26
C THR A 99 -5.49 -21.55 -4.27
N SER A 100 -5.77 -22.37 -3.25
CA SER A 100 -7.14 -22.73 -2.91
C SER A 100 -7.89 -21.51 -2.34
N ALA A 101 -9.23 -21.58 -2.31
CA ALA A 101 -10.00 -20.65 -1.51
C ALA A 101 -9.56 -20.77 -0.04
N PHE A 102 -9.53 -19.66 0.67
CA PHE A 102 -8.98 -19.59 2.02
C PHE A 102 -9.99 -18.97 2.97
N GLU A 103 -10.20 -19.61 4.11
CA GLU A 103 -10.99 -19.06 5.22
C GLU A 103 -10.16 -19.09 6.49
N HIS A 104 -10.14 -18.00 7.21
CA HIS A 104 -9.48 -17.90 8.50
C HIS A 104 -10.34 -17.13 9.49
N SER A 105 -10.63 -17.77 10.63
CA SER A 105 -11.43 -17.19 11.73
C SER A 105 -10.59 -17.06 12.98
N LYS A 106 -10.54 -15.87 13.56
CA LYS A 106 -9.86 -15.59 14.83
C LYS A 106 -10.58 -14.46 15.58
N ASP A 107 -10.84 -14.68 16.87
CA ASP A 107 -11.42 -13.66 17.79
C ASP A 107 -12.75 -13.05 17.28
N GLY A 108 -13.59 -13.83 16.59
CA GLY A 108 -14.87 -13.39 16.04
C GLY A 108 -14.78 -12.60 14.72
N VAL A 109 -13.59 -12.56 14.11
CA VAL A 109 -13.37 -12.02 12.78
C VAL A 109 -13.06 -13.17 11.83
N THR A 110 -13.76 -13.24 10.71
CA THR A 110 -13.52 -14.20 9.64
C THR A 110 -13.08 -13.49 8.38
N LEU A 111 -11.97 -13.95 7.80
CA LEU A 111 -11.48 -13.55 6.49
C LEU A 111 -11.75 -14.68 5.50
N ASP A 112 -12.51 -14.41 4.45
CA ASP A 112 -12.74 -15.31 3.31
C ASP A 112 -12.02 -14.73 2.07
N LEU A 113 -11.24 -15.56 1.37
CA LEU A 113 -10.60 -15.22 0.10
C LEU A 113 -10.98 -16.24 -0.96
N SER A 114 -11.36 -15.79 -2.14
CA SER A 114 -11.37 -16.62 -3.35
C SER A 114 -9.95 -17.09 -3.69
N PRO A 115 -9.77 -18.06 -4.58
CA PRO A 115 -8.45 -18.39 -5.10
C PRO A 115 -7.72 -17.13 -5.62
N PHE A 116 -6.47 -16.97 -5.20
CA PHE A 116 -5.57 -15.96 -5.75
C PHE A 116 -4.79 -16.59 -6.90
N VAL A 117 -4.78 -15.93 -8.06
CA VAL A 117 -4.18 -16.45 -9.29
C VAL A 117 -3.09 -15.49 -9.76
N ILE A 118 -1.91 -16.03 -10.09
CA ILE A 118 -0.78 -15.31 -10.67
C ILE A 118 -0.48 -15.91 -12.02
N HIS A 119 -0.22 -15.08 -13.02
CA HIS A 119 0.15 -15.49 -14.36
C HIS A 119 1.56 -15.06 -14.74
N ASP A 120 2.22 -15.93 -15.53
CA ASP A 120 3.55 -15.70 -16.09
C ASP A 120 4.58 -15.32 -15.02
N MET A 121 4.70 -16.17 -14.00
CA MET A 121 5.69 -16.01 -12.94
C MET A 121 7.05 -16.53 -13.39
N THR A 122 8.09 -15.71 -13.27
CA THR A 122 9.50 -16.11 -13.47
C THR A 122 10.17 -16.28 -12.11
N VAL A 123 10.67 -17.49 -11.85
CA VAL A 123 11.49 -17.85 -10.70
C VAL A 123 12.96 -17.81 -11.10
N PRO A 124 13.79 -16.94 -10.53
CA PRO A 124 15.16 -16.72 -10.97
C PRO A 124 16.08 -17.94 -10.75
N ALA A 125 17.16 -18.01 -11.56
CA ALA A 125 18.25 -18.96 -11.35
C ALA A 125 18.96 -18.72 -10.01
N ASP A 126 19.61 -19.78 -9.48
CA ASP A 126 20.46 -19.66 -8.28
C ASP A 126 21.71 -18.84 -8.58
N GLY A 127 22.04 -17.92 -7.66
CA GLY A 127 23.23 -17.10 -7.81
C GLY A 127 23.19 -16.15 -9.01
N SER A 128 22.02 -15.81 -9.53
CA SER A 128 21.91 -14.81 -10.59
C SER A 128 22.59 -13.51 -10.15
N THR A 129 23.57 -13.06 -10.93
CA THR A 129 24.33 -11.83 -10.68
C THR A 129 23.67 -10.61 -11.33
N SER A 130 22.70 -10.84 -12.24
CA SER A 130 21.92 -9.75 -12.80
C SER A 130 21.01 -9.17 -11.71
N PRO A 131 21.00 -7.87 -11.49
CA PRO A 131 20.14 -7.24 -10.48
C PRO A 131 18.67 -7.62 -10.64
N LEU A 132 18.12 -7.53 -11.85
CA LEU A 132 16.75 -7.95 -12.18
C LEU A 132 16.58 -9.46 -12.19
N GLY A 133 17.58 -10.20 -12.67
CA GLY A 133 17.53 -11.67 -12.72
C GLY A 133 17.58 -12.36 -11.36
N SER A 134 17.74 -11.61 -10.27
CA SER A 134 17.60 -12.11 -8.88
C SER A 134 16.21 -11.89 -8.31
N LEU A 135 15.33 -11.17 -9.00
CA LEU A 135 13.97 -10.89 -8.55
C LEU A 135 12.99 -11.88 -9.18
N MET A 136 12.08 -12.36 -8.37
CA MET A 136 10.92 -13.08 -8.86
C MET A 136 9.93 -12.06 -9.41
N MET A 137 9.49 -12.28 -10.66
CA MET A 137 8.59 -11.37 -11.39
C MET A 137 7.35 -12.13 -11.84
N TYR A 138 6.27 -11.43 -12.09
CA TYR A 138 5.07 -11.97 -12.73
C TYR A 138 4.42 -10.90 -13.60
N LYS A 139 3.53 -11.29 -14.54
CA LYS A 139 2.87 -10.32 -15.42
C LYS A 139 1.52 -9.88 -14.89
N SER A 140 0.76 -10.76 -14.27
CA SER A 140 -0.51 -10.37 -13.66
C SER A 140 -0.85 -11.20 -12.44
N ALA A 141 -1.69 -10.63 -11.58
CA ALA A 141 -2.29 -11.34 -10.46
C ALA A 141 -3.73 -10.88 -10.25
N GLU A 142 -4.59 -11.80 -9.81
CA GLU A 142 -6.01 -11.52 -9.62
C GLU A 142 -6.59 -12.24 -8.40
N LEU A 143 -7.54 -11.56 -7.76
CA LEU A 143 -8.35 -12.07 -6.67
C LEU A 143 -9.81 -11.68 -6.95
N SER A 144 -10.66 -12.67 -7.21
CA SER A 144 -12.06 -12.41 -7.58
C SER A 144 -12.86 -11.80 -6.43
N ASN A 145 -12.63 -12.26 -5.19
CA ASN A 145 -13.37 -11.76 -4.02
C ASN A 145 -12.56 -11.90 -2.73
N MET A 146 -12.70 -10.92 -1.86
CA MET A 146 -12.27 -10.94 -0.46
C MET A 146 -13.42 -10.44 0.41
N THR A 147 -13.68 -11.13 1.53
CA THR A 147 -14.71 -10.72 2.50
C THR A 147 -14.15 -10.79 3.92
N VAL A 148 -14.38 -9.75 4.70
CA VAL A 148 -14.12 -9.71 6.14
C VAL A 148 -15.44 -9.64 6.88
N LYS A 149 -15.70 -10.61 7.75
CA LYS A 149 -16.87 -10.66 8.61
C LYS A 149 -16.51 -10.41 10.07
N VAL A 150 -17.35 -9.69 10.77
CA VAL A 150 -17.30 -9.52 12.24
C VAL A 150 -18.53 -10.18 12.82
N ALA A 151 -18.33 -11.25 13.59
CA ALA A 151 -19.37 -12.26 13.88
C ALA A 151 -19.95 -12.77 12.54
N ASP A 152 -21.27 -12.67 12.31
CA ASP A 152 -21.92 -13.13 11.07
C ASP A 152 -22.21 -12.01 10.07
N LYS A 153 -21.68 -10.78 10.28
CA LYS A 153 -21.94 -9.63 9.43
C LYS A 153 -20.72 -9.29 8.58
N THR A 154 -20.93 -9.09 7.29
CA THR A 154 -19.90 -8.58 6.39
C THR A 154 -19.55 -7.15 6.77
N ALA A 155 -18.34 -6.96 7.29
CA ALA A 155 -17.80 -5.66 7.64
C ALA A 155 -17.11 -4.98 6.44
N PHE A 156 -16.51 -5.80 5.57
CA PHE A 156 -15.83 -5.33 4.35
C PHE A 156 -15.92 -6.41 3.28
N SER A 157 -16.08 -6.00 2.02
CA SER A 157 -15.85 -6.85 0.86
C SER A 157 -15.10 -6.10 -0.23
N MET A 158 -14.38 -6.85 -1.06
CA MET A 158 -13.67 -6.35 -2.23
C MET A 158 -13.83 -7.36 -3.37
N ASP A 159 -14.19 -6.87 -4.53
CA ASP A 159 -14.40 -7.66 -5.74
C ASP A 159 -13.42 -7.21 -6.83
N GLY A 160 -12.96 -8.16 -7.63
CA GLY A 160 -12.25 -7.91 -8.87
C GLY A 160 -10.89 -7.20 -8.70
N LEU A 161 -10.08 -7.59 -7.69
CA LEU A 161 -8.69 -7.11 -7.64
C LEU A 161 -7.92 -7.68 -8.82
N ALA A 162 -7.39 -6.79 -9.66
CA ALA A 162 -6.50 -7.12 -10.78
C ALA A 162 -5.21 -6.31 -10.69
N ILE A 163 -4.07 -6.99 -10.86
CA ILE A 163 -2.73 -6.40 -10.89
C ILE A 163 -2.11 -6.75 -12.23
N GLN A 164 -1.50 -5.78 -12.90
CA GLN A 164 -0.76 -5.97 -14.14
C GLN A 164 0.66 -5.40 -13.97
N ILE A 165 1.66 -6.13 -14.43
CA ILE A 165 3.06 -5.72 -14.40
C ILE A 165 3.66 -5.95 -15.78
N THR A 166 4.20 -4.90 -16.39
CA THR A 166 5.06 -4.98 -17.57
C THR A 166 6.51 -4.95 -17.08
N PRO A 167 7.26 -6.05 -17.17
CA PRO A 167 8.66 -6.07 -16.74
C PRO A 167 9.51 -5.05 -17.49
N PRO A 168 10.58 -4.53 -16.86
CA PRO A 168 11.48 -3.61 -17.52
C PRO A 168 12.22 -4.30 -18.67
N ALA A 169 12.26 -3.66 -19.84
CA ALA A 169 12.92 -4.17 -21.04
C ALA A 169 13.52 -3.03 -21.86
N ASP A 170 14.68 -3.28 -22.51
CA ASP A 170 15.31 -2.36 -23.46
C ASP A 170 15.48 -0.92 -22.92
N GLY A 171 15.82 -0.79 -21.64
CA GLY A 171 15.99 0.51 -20.98
C GLY A 171 14.68 1.22 -20.60
N LYS A 172 13.53 0.59 -20.85
CA LYS A 172 12.23 1.09 -20.36
C LYS A 172 12.00 0.70 -18.91
N PRO A 173 11.28 1.53 -18.14
CA PRO A 173 10.91 1.19 -16.78
C PRO A 173 9.96 -0.02 -16.73
N MET A 174 9.87 -0.64 -15.59
CA MET A 174 8.74 -1.49 -15.22
C MET A 174 7.50 -0.61 -15.11
N GLU A 175 6.39 -1.06 -15.67
CA GLU A 175 5.08 -0.44 -15.47
C GLU A 175 4.22 -1.36 -14.60
N PHE A 176 3.43 -0.78 -13.72
CA PHE A 176 2.49 -1.53 -12.90
C PHE A 176 1.16 -0.79 -12.79
N THR A 177 0.08 -1.57 -12.79
CA THR A 177 -1.27 -1.10 -12.47
C THR A 177 -1.94 -2.04 -11.50
N ALA A 178 -2.83 -1.52 -10.67
CA ALA A 178 -3.75 -2.33 -9.88
C ALA A 178 -5.09 -1.61 -9.79
N ASN A 179 -6.17 -2.39 -9.84
CA ASN A 179 -7.52 -1.86 -9.68
C ASN A 179 -8.41 -2.89 -8.97
N THR A 180 -9.44 -2.38 -8.31
CA THR A 180 -10.56 -3.18 -7.84
C THR A 180 -11.82 -2.80 -8.61
N GLU A 181 -12.69 -3.77 -8.91
CA GLU A 181 -14.00 -3.45 -9.49
C GLU A 181 -14.86 -2.71 -8.47
N LYS A 182 -14.89 -3.22 -7.24
CA LYS A 182 -15.68 -2.65 -6.17
C LYS A 182 -15.16 -3.06 -4.80
N PHE A 183 -15.24 -2.16 -3.84
CA PHE A 183 -15.26 -2.51 -2.43
C PHE A 183 -16.53 -2.01 -1.75
N THR A 184 -16.91 -2.65 -0.64
CA THR A 184 -17.98 -2.20 0.26
C THR A 184 -17.52 -2.26 1.70
N ALA A 185 -18.03 -1.37 2.56
CA ALA A 185 -17.80 -1.45 4.00
C ALA A 185 -19.07 -1.08 4.78
N ASP A 186 -19.40 -1.89 5.80
CA ASP A 186 -20.48 -1.61 6.75
C ASP A 186 -19.92 -0.89 7.98
N LEU A 187 -19.95 0.45 7.93
CA LEU A 187 -19.51 1.30 9.02
C LEU A 187 -20.51 1.36 10.19
N SER A 188 -21.70 0.76 10.06
CA SER A 188 -22.65 0.64 11.17
C SER A 188 -22.13 -0.26 12.30
N LEU A 189 -21.13 -1.12 11.98
CA LEU A 189 -20.45 -2.01 12.91
C LEU A 189 -19.40 -1.29 13.78
N VAL A 190 -19.07 -0.03 13.51
CA VAL A 190 -18.20 0.78 14.36
C VAL A 190 -18.82 0.92 15.75
N GLU A 191 -18.07 0.57 16.80
CA GLU A 191 -18.58 0.56 18.17
C GLU A 191 -18.44 1.90 18.88
N ASP A 192 -17.47 2.75 18.48
CA ASP A 192 -17.26 4.06 19.11
C ASP A 192 -18.47 4.97 18.92
N PRO A 193 -19.14 5.43 20.00
CA PRO A 193 -20.39 6.17 19.91
C PRO A 193 -20.29 7.48 19.13
N LYS A 194 -19.15 8.19 19.24
CA LYS A 194 -18.93 9.46 18.53
C LYS A 194 -18.77 9.24 17.03
N SER A 195 -17.96 8.25 16.64
CA SER A 195 -17.79 7.87 15.23
C SER A 195 -19.12 7.41 14.63
N LYS A 196 -19.89 6.61 15.38
CA LYS A 196 -21.21 6.14 14.94
C LYS A 196 -22.21 7.27 14.74
N GLU A 197 -22.20 8.27 15.62
CA GLU A 197 -23.03 9.47 15.46
C GLU A 197 -22.69 10.21 14.17
N VAL A 198 -21.40 10.45 13.90
CA VAL A 198 -20.93 11.11 12.68
C VAL A 198 -21.29 10.32 11.44
N ILE A 199 -21.01 9.01 11.42
CA ILE A 199 -21.32 8.10 10.31
C ILE A 199 -22.82 8.16 9.97
N ASN A 200 -23.67 8.09 11.00
CA ASN A 200 -25.12 8.17 10.83
C ASN A 200 -25.57 9.53 10.29
N ALA A 201 -25.02 10.60 10.83
CA ALA A 201 -25.39 11.97 10.43
C ALA A 201 -24.98 12.30 9.00
N LEU A 202 -23.85 11.76 8.54
CA LEU A 202 -23.36 11.92 7.15
C LEU A 202 -24.02 10.93 6.16
N GLY A 203 -24.71 9.88 6.65
CA GLY A 203 -25.36 8.87 5.83
C GLY A 203 -24.40 7.82 5.24
N TYR A 204 -23.25 7.59 5.91
CA TYR A 204 -22.21 6.66 5.45
C TYR A 204 -22.18 5.34 6.25
N GLN A 205 -23.35 4.84 6.68
CA GLN A 205 -23.44 3.53 7.35
C GLN A 205 -22.94 2.39 6.46
N ASN A 206 -23.20 2.48 5.16
CA ASN A 206 -22.66 1.59 4.15
C ASN A 206 -22.00 2.44 3.07
N ILE A 207 -20.75 2.14 2.78
CA ILE A 207 -20.01 2.78 1.70
C ILE A 207 -19.61 1.77 0.63
N SER A 208 -19.51 2.24 -0.60
CA SER A 208 -18.98 1.48 -1.73
C SER A 208 -18.04 2.38 -2.54
N GLY A 209 -17.13 1.74 -3.27
CA GLY A 209 -16.16 2.46 -4.07
C GLY A 209 -15.23 1.53 -4.84
N ASN A 210 -14.20 2.09 -5.40
CA ASN A 210 -13.14 1.36 -6.09
C ASN A 210 -11.76 1.97 -5.77
N LEU A 211 -10.71 1.21 -6.08
CA LEU A 211 -9.32 1.64 -5.98
C LEU A 211 -8.66 1.49 -7.35
N GLU A 212 -7.86 2.49 -7.74
CA GLU A 212 -7.02 2.44 -8.93
C GLU A 212 -5.59 2.88 -8.58
N MET A 213 -4.61 2.17 -9.11
CA MET A 213 -3.19 2.48 -8.94
C MET A 213 -2.45 2.30 -10.26
N ALA A 214 -1.53 3.20 -10.57
CA ALA A 214 -0.61 3.08 -11.69
C ALA A 214 0.73 3.75 -11.36
N GLY A 215 1.81 3.18 -11.87
CA GLY A 215 3.13 3.75 -11.69
C GLY A 215 4.19 3.07 -12.53
N THR A 216 5.41 3.59 -12.40
CA THR A 216 6.58 3.06 -13.08
C THR A 216 7.76 2.94 -12.11
N TRP A 217 8.65 2.00 -12.39
CA TRP A 217 9.90 1.86 -11.66
C TRP A 217 11.05 1.53 -12.61
N GLN A 218 12.10 2.34 -12.56
CA GLN A 218 13.33 2.13 -13.31
C GLN A 218 14.42 1.60 -12.38
N PRO A 219 14.68 0.29 -12.38
CA PRO A 219 15.62 -0.33 -11.43
C PRO A 219 17.07 0.15 -11.57
N SER A 220 17.47 0.65 -12.74
CA SER A 220 18.86 1.04 -13.04
C SER A 220 19.31 2.31 -12.32
N ASP A 221 18.42 3.29 -12.15
CA ASP A 221 18.66 4.55 -11.47
C ASP A 221 17.78 4.77 -10.25
N GLY A 222 16.82 3.87 -10.02
CA GLY A 222 15.90 3.90 -8.90
C GLY A 222 14.81 4.95 -9.00
N LYS A 223 14.53 5.47 -10.22
CA LYS A 223 13.36 6.33 -10.40
C LYS A 223 12.09 5.51 -10.17
N MET A 224 11.25 5.95 -9.25
CA MET A 224 9.96 5.36 -8.92
C MET A 224 8.89 6.44 -8.94
N GLU A 225 7.89 6.26 -9.80
CA GLU A 225 6.77 7.18 -9.97
C GLU A 225 5.46 6.46 -9.70
N LEU A 226 4.69 6.94 -8.74
CA LEU A 226 3.28 6.61 -8.57
C LEU A 226 2.48 7.71 -9.26
N SER A 227 2.02 7.44 -10.48
CA SER A 227 1.28 8.42 -11.29
C SER A 227 -0.20 8.47 -10.94
N LYS A 228 -0.72 7.43 -10.29
CA LYS A 228 -2.11 7.31 -9.86
C LYS A 228 -2.22 6.43 -8.62
N TYR A 229 -2.91 6.91 -7.61
CA TYR A 229 -3.42 6.12 -6.49
C TYR A 229 -4.71 6.77 -6.02
N ASP A 230 -5.83 6.30 -6.55
CA ASP A 230 -7.15 6.86 -6.32
C ASP A 230 -7.99 5.90 -5.49
N ILE A 231 -8.56 6.40 -4.42
CA ILE A 231 -9.60 5.73 -3.63
C ILE A 231 -10.88 6.53 -3.81
N SER A 232 -11.80 6.00 -4.60
CA SER A 232 -13.10 6.61 -4.85
C SER A 232 -14.16 6.00 -3.94
N VAL A 233 -14.95 6.83 -3.28
CA VAL A 233 -16.09 6.43 -2.45
C VAL A 233 -17.34 7.09 -3.02
N GLU A 234 -18.32 6.28 -3.40
CA GLU A 234 -19.58 6.75 -3.98
C GLU A 234 -20.28 7.77 -3.06
N ASN A 235 -20.73 8.87 -3.63
CA ASN A 235 -21.38 9.98 -2.92
C ASN A 235 -20.54 10.61 -1.79
N ALA A 236 -19.21 10.45 -1.83
CA ALA A 236 -18.28 11.14 -0.94
C ALA A 236 -17.23 11.92 -1.73
N GLY A 237 -16.47 11.24 -2.59
CA GLY A 237 -15.42 11.83 -3.41
C GLY A 237 -14.28 10.85 -3.65
N THR A 238 -13.24 11.34 -4.32
CA THR A 238 -12.02 10.59 -4.63
C THR A 238 -10.82 11.22 -3.94
N LEU A 239 -10.08 10.40 -3.19
CA LEU A 239 -8.77 10.77 -2.65
C LEU A 239 -7.70 10.24 -3.58
N GLY A 240 -6.99 11.14 -4.26
CA GLY A 240 -5.87 10.85 -5.14
C GLY A 240 -4.53 11.17 -4.48
N MET A 241 -3.51 10.35 -4.77
CA MET A 241 -2.13 10.58 -4.36
C MET A 241 -1.17 10.27 -5.50
N THR A 242 -0.14 11.07 -5.64
CA THR A 242 0.98 10.81 -6.56
C THR A 242 2.32 11.05 -5.87
N PHE A 243 3.38 10.43 -6.35
CA PHE A 243 4.74 10.78 -5.97
C PHE A 243 5.77 10.39 -7.04
N ASP A 244 6.89 11.09 -7.05
CA ASP A 244 8.10 10.77 -7.84
C ASP A 244 9.32 10.81 -6.91
N LEU A 245 10.04 9.69 -6.88
CA LEU A 245 11.25 9.49 -6.06
C LEU A 245 12.41 9.02 -6.94
N GLY A 246 13.62 9.41 -6.57
CA GLY A 246 14.86 8.84 -7.11
C GLY A 246 15.59 8.00 -6.08
N GLY A 247 16.49 7.12 -6.56
CA GLY A 247 17.36 6.32 -5.70
C GLY A 247 16.76 5.02 -5.15
N TYR A 248 15.52 4.67 -5.51
CA TYR A 248 14.87 3.41 -5.13
C TYR A 248 15.40 2.23 -5.97
N THR A 249 16.70 2.01 -5.88
CA THR A 249 17.43 0.98 -6.61
C THR A 249 17.24 -0.41 -6.00
N ILE A 250 17.62 -1.46 -6.74
CA ILE A 250 17.63 -2.84 -6.21
C ILE A 250 18.56 -2.96 -5.00
N ASP A 251 19.71 -2.29 -5.01
CA ASP A 251 20.65 -2.31 -3.88
C ASP A 251 20.06 -1.62 -2.64
N PHE A 252 19.32 -0.53 -2.83
CA PHE A 252 18.55 0.09 -1.75
C PHE A 252 17.52 -0.89 -1.17
N ILE A 253 16.74 -1.58 -2.03
CA ILE A 253 15.73 -2.56 -1.61
C ILE A 253 16.38 -3.71 -0.80
N LYS A 254 17.49 -4.27 -1.29
CA LYS A 254 18.24 -5.32 -0.60
C LYS A 254 18.73 -4.85 0.78
N SER A 255 19.30 -3.66 0.84
CA SER A 255 19.79 -3.07 2.09
C SER A 255 18.67 -2.83 3.10
N LEU A 256 17.50 -2.39 2.63
CA LEU A 256 16.30 -2.22 3.44
C LEU A 256 15.79 -3.56 4.00
N GLN A 257 15.74 -4.61 3.15
CA GLN A 257 15.33 -5.96 3.55
C GLN A 257 16.29 -6.57 4.60
N GLU A 258 17.60 -6.42 4.39
CA GLU A 258 18.61 -6.88 5.37
C GLU A 258 18.45 -6.16 6.71
N MET A 259 18.19 -4.87 6.68
CA MET A 259 17.96 -4.11 7.91
C MET A 259 16.68 -4.55 8.62
N GLN A 260 15.57 -4.78 7.89
CA GLN A 260 14.33 -5.30 8.45
C GLN A 260 14.55 -6.69 9.09
N LYS A 261 15.29 -7.59 8.43
CA LYS A 261 15.67 -8.90 9.00
C LYS A 261 16.45 -8.75 10.31
N LYS A 262 17.42 -7.82 10.36
CA LYS A 262 18.19 -7.54 11.58
C LYS A 262 17.31 -6.97 12.70
N MET A 263 16.37 -6.08 12.39
CA MET A 263 15.43 -5.54 13.36
C MET A 263 14.46 -6.61 13.89
N ALA A 264 13.93 -7.47 13.03
CA ALA A 264 13.03 -8.56 13.41
C ALA A 264 13.73 -9.62 14.30
N ALA A 265 15.04 -9.81 14.15
CA ALA A 265 15.83 -10.76 14.94
C ALA A 265 16.23 -10.23 16.33
N GLN A 266 15.94 -8.96 16.65
CA GLN A 266 16.33 -8.38 17.95
C GLN A 266 15.34 -8.70 19.07
N PRO A 267 15.84 -8.85 20.31
CA PRO A 267 14.98 -9.00 21.49
C PRO A 267 14.10 -7.74 21.71
N GLU A 268 12.92 -7.91 22.28
CA GLU A 268 12.08 -6.79 22.72
C GLU A 268 12.83 -5.94 23.74
N GLY A 269 12.90 -4.61 23.48
CA GLY A 269 13.59 -3.65 24.36
C GLY A 269 15.09 -3.44 24.07
N ALA A 270 15.63 -4.02 22.99
CA ALA A 270 17.01 -3.74 22.56
C ALA A 270 17.20 -2.26 22.16
N ASP A 271 18.43 -1.76 22.31
CA ASP A 271 18.79 -0.41 21.83
C ASP A 271 18.82 -0.38 20.30
N ASN A 272 17.89 0.38 19.73
CA ASN A 272 17.71 0.52 18.28
C ASN A 272 18.47 1.74 17.70
N SER A 273 19.32 2.41 18.45
CA SER A 273 20.01 3.63 18.02
C SER A 273 20.90 3.39 16.78
N ALA A 274 21.61 2.26 16.74
CA ALA A 274 22.46 1.89 15.60
C ALA A 274 21.63 1.64 14.32
N GLN A 275 20.45 1.01 14.46
CA GLN A 275 19.54 0.76 13.34
C GLN A 275 18.88 2.05 12.86
N GLY A 276 18.54 2.96 13.78
CA GLY A 276 18.09 4.30 13.44
C GLY A 276 19.12 5.04 12.58
N MET A 277 20.40 5.00 12.97
CA MET A 277 21.49 5.58 12.17
C MET A 277 21.67 4.89 10.81
N ALA A 278 21.57 3.56 10.76
CA ALA A 278 21.62 2.81 9.50
C ALA A 278 20.44 3.16 8.57
N MET A 279 19.23 3.31 9.12
CA MET A 279 18.06 3.78 8.36
C MET A 279 18.29 5.18 7.80
N LEU A 280 18.82 6.10 8.58
CA LEU A 280 19.20 7.44 8.12
C LEU A 280 20.21 7.37 6.97
N GLY A 281 21.20 6.47 7.06
CA GLY A 281 22.17 6.22 5.99
C GLY A 281 21.52 5.70 4.69
N LEU A 282 20.53 4.82 4.80
CA LEU A 282 19.77 4.36 3.64
C LEU A 282 18.94 5.47 3.01
N LEU A 283 18.24 6.25 3.82
CA LEU A 283 17.42 7.38 3.34
C LEU A 283 18.24 8.44 2.60
N GLN A 284 19.55 8.52 2.82
CA GLN A 284 20.45 9.41 2.04
C GLN A 284 20.57 9.01 0.57
N GLN A 285 20.24 7.77 0.21
CA GLN A 285 20.24 7.32 -1.18
C GLN A 285 19.00 7.77 -1.94
N LEU A 286 17.94 8.16 -1.22
CA LEU A 286 16.69 8.60 -1.82
C LEU A 286 16.69 10.10 -2.09
N SER A 287 16.01 10.48 -3.14
CA SER A 287 15.70 11.86 -3.48
C SER A 287 14.20 12.04 -3.76
N PHE A 288 13.70 13.19 -3.37
CA PHE A 288 12.31 13.60 -3.57
C PHE A 288 12.23 14.51 -4.80
N ASN A 289 11.36 14.16 -5.74
CA ASN A 289 11.10 14.94 -6.95
C ASN A 289 9.75 15.65 -6.86
N SER A 290 8.68 14.93 -6.53
CA SER A 290 7.35 15.51 -6.34
C SER A 290 6.43 14.60 -5.53
N ALA A 291 5.38 15.18 -4.96
CA ALA A 291 4.23 14.46 -4.45
C ALA A 291 2.98 15.34 -4.50
N SER A 292 1.81 14.73 -4.62
CA SER A 292 0.53 15.42 -4.45
C SER A 292 -0.47 14.58 -3.66
N ILE A 293 -1.37 15.27 -2.98
CA ILE A 293 -2.59 14.72 -2.39
C ILE A 293 -3.73 15.60 -2.89
N ARG A 294 -4.69 14.98 -3.58
CA ARG A 294 -5.85 15.63 -4.15
C ARG A 294 -7.13 14.99 -3.62
N PHE A 295 -8.10 15.80 -3.27
CA PHE A 295 -9.44 15.36 -2.97
C PHE A 295 -10.42 15.98 -3.97
N ASP A 296 -11.09 15.14 -4.74
CA ASP A 296 -12.19 15.51 -5.63
C ASP A 296 -13.50 15.21 -4.90
N ASP A 297 -14.26 16.25 -4.57
CA ASP A 297 -15.46 16.17 -3.73
C ASP A 297 -16.70 15.88 -4.54
N ASP A 298 -17.43 14.81 -4.17
CA ASP A 298 -18.77 14.55 -4.74
C ASP A 298 -19.87 15.12 -3.84
N SER A 299 -19.70 15.08 -2.52
CA SER A 299 -20.67 15.64 -1.57
C SER A 299 -20.20 15.65 -0.12
N LEU A 300 -19.04 15.07 0.18
CA LEU A 300 -18.56 14.90 1.56
C LEU A 300 -18.44 16.26 2.27
N THR A 301 -17.83 17.25 1.61
CA THR A 301 -17.63 18.58 2.22
C THR A 301 -18.94 19.26 2.59
N GLY A 302 -19.92 19.22 1.70
CA GLY A 302 -21.25 19.78 1.98
C GLY A 302 -21.92 19.10 3.16
N LYS A 303 -21.91 17.77 3.21
CA LYS A 303 -22.46 16.99 4.33
C LYS A 303 -21.78 17.30 5.67
N VAL A 304 -20.44 17.43 5.65
CA VAL A 304 -19.67 17.79 6.86
C VAL A 304 -20.02 19.19 7.34
N LEU A 305 -20.09 20.17 6.45
CA LEU A 305 -20.48 21.54 6.79
C LEU A 305 -21.91 21.60 7.38
N ASP A 306 -22.86 20.86 6.79
CA ASP A 306 -24.23 20.75 7.29
C ASP A 306 -24.29 20.09 8.69
N TYR A 307 -23.52 19.03 8.89
CA TYR A 307 -23.45 18.34 10.18
C TYR A 307 -22.91 19.26 11.28
N VAL A 308 -21.77 19.91 11.04
CA VAL A 308 -21.18 20.85 12.00
C VAL A 308 -22.10 22.04 12.25
N GLY A 309 -22.74 22.55 11.21
CA GLY A 309 -23.73 23.63 11.29
C GLY A 309 -24.91 23.29 12.21
N LYS A 310 -25.49 22.10 12.02
CA LYS A 310 -26.59 21.61 12.88
C LYS A 310 -26.16 21.49 14.34
N GLN A 311 -24.93 21.02 14.62
CA GLN A 311 -24.43 20.94 16.00
C GLN A 311 -24.24 22.32 16.67
N GLN A 312 -23.89 23.33 15.86
CA GLN A 312 -23.64 24.69 16.37
C GLN A 312 -24.85 25.64 16.24
N GLY A 313 -25.97 25.18 15.69
CA GLY A 313 -27.12 26.00 15.38
C GLY A 313 -26.86 27.05 14.28
N MET A 314 -25.96 26.73 13.33
CA MET A 314 -25.51 27.60 12.26
C MET A 314 -25.83 26.97 10.89
N SER A 315 -25.81 27.79 9.83
CA SER A 315 -25.89 27.25 8.47
C SER A 315 -24.53 26.69 8.00
N ALA A 316 -24.53 25.76 7.03
CA ALA A 316 -23.31 25.27 6.38
C ALA A 316 -22.43 26.42 5.84
N LYS A 317 -23.08 27.46 5.28
CA LYS A 317 -22.41 28.66 4.79
C LYS A 317 -21.70 29.43 5.89
N ASP A 318 -22.29 29.53 7.08
CA ASP A 318 -21.68 30.21 8.21
C ASP A 318 -20.46 29.43 8.71
N ILE A 319 -20.55 28.11 8.77
CA ILE A 319 -19.41 27.23 9.11
C ILE A 319 -18.29 27.38 8.08
N ALA A 320 -18.61 27.37 6.77
CA ALA A 320 -17.62 27.62 5.72
C ALA A 320 -16.94 28.98 5.89
N ASN A 321 -17.71 30.06 6.17
CA ASN A 321 -17.16 31.37 6.39
C ASN A 321 -16.28 31.44 7.65
N GLN A 322 -16.67 30.75 8.72
CA GLN A 322 -15.87 30.64 9.93
C GLN A 322 -14.54 29.91 9.65
N ALA A 323 -14.59 28.80 8.90
CA ALA A 323 -13.39 28.07 8.50
C ALA A 323 -12.43 28.94 7.67
N LYS A 324 -12.95 29.68 6.67
CA LYS A 324 -12.16 30.64 5.88
C LYS A 324 -11.48 31.70 6.75
N ALA A 325 -12.17 32.23 7.75
CA ALA A 325 -11.63 33.24 8.64
C ALA A 325 -10.49 32.72 9.55
N ILE A 326 -10.49 31.42 9.89
CA ILE A 326 -9.48 30.82 10.77
C ILE A 326 -8.19 30.47 10.03
N VAL A 327 -8.26 30.14 8.72
CA VAL A 327 -7.10 29.68 7.92
C VAL A 327 -5.91 30.64 8.01
N PRO A 328 -6.03 31.96 7.81
CA PRO A 328 -4.89 32.88 7.88
C PRO A 328 -4.18 32.86 9.24
N PHE A 329 -4.92 32.68 10.33
CA PHE A 329 -4.36 32.62 11.68
C PHE A 329 -3.55 31.33 11.87
N GLY A 330 -4.08 30.18 11.45
CA GLY A 330 -3.37 28.91 11.51
C GLY A 330 -2.08 28.93 10.67
N MET A 331 -2.15 29.49 9.50
CA MET A 331 -1.01 29.60 8.57
C MET A 331 0.03 30.65 8.99
N SER A 332 -0.32 31.65 9.78
CA SER A 332 0.61 32.69 10.22
C SER A 332 1.82 32.15 10.99
N GLN A 333 1.69 31.00 11.63
CA GLN A 333 2.79 30.34 12.35
C GLN A 333 3.88 29.78 11.44
N LEU A 334 3.58 29.56 10.14
CA LEU A 334 4.55 29.06 9.16
C LEU A 334 5.53 30.13 8.69
N ASN A 335 5.34 31.38 9.04
CA ASN A 335 6.21 32.52 8.65
C ASN A 335 6.44 32.60 7.12
N ASN A 336 5.47 32.11 6.33
CA ASN A 336 5.48 32.08 4.88
C ASN A 336 4.24 32.82 4.31
N PRO A 337 4.33 34.16 4.07
CA PRO A 337 3.18 34.95 3.63
C PRO A 337 2.61 34.50 2.28
N GLU A 338 3.47 34.05 1.36
CA GLU A 338 3.07 33.58 0.03
C GLU A 338 2.22 32.33 0.12
N LEU A 339 2.70 31.30 0.82
CA LEU A 339 1.94 30.08 1.07
C LEU A 339 0.66 30.37 1.85
N THR A 340 0.70 31.27 2.84
CA THR A 340 -0.49 31.68 3.59
C THR A 340 -1.56 32.28 2.69
N ALA A 341 -1.16 33.17 1.77
CA ALA A 341 -2.09 33.77 0.80
C ALA A 341 -2.67 32.71 -0.14
N GLN A 342 -1.83 31.81 -0.64
CA GLN A 342 -2.21 30.74 -1.55
C GLN A 342 -3.22 29.77 -0.90
N VAL A 343 -2.90 29.25 0.30
CA VAL A 343 -3.80 28.35 1.09
C VAL A 343 -5.12 29.04 1.38
N THR A 344 -5.07 30.31 1.79
CA THR A 344 -6.29 31.08 2.10
C THR A 344 -7.19 31.24 0.89
N ALA A 345 -6.61 31.54 -0.29
CA ALA A 345 -7.34 31.64 -1.53
C ALA A 345 -7.93 30.29 -1.98
N ALA A 346 -7.11 29.22 -1.94
CA ALA A 346 -7.54 27.90 -2.33
C ALA A 346 -8.67 27.37 -1.42
N VAL A 347 -8.51 27.45 -0.10
CA VAL A 347 -9.54 27.01 0.85
C VAL A 347 -10.82 27.86 0.70
N SER A 348 -10.70 29.16 0.45
CA SER A 348 -11.88 30.01 0.21
C SER A 348 -12.62 29.57 -1.05
N LYS A 349 -11.89 29.37 -2.16
CA LYS A 349 -12.45 28.91 -3.44
C LYS A 349 -13.13 27.54 -3.32
N TYR A 350 -12.47 26.61 -2.60
CA TYR A 350 -13.01 25.27 -2.36
C TYR A 350 -14.28 25.29 -1.50
N LEU A 351 -14.29 26.04 -0.40
CA LEU A 351 -15.45 26.09 0.50
C LEU A 351 -16.64 26.88 -0.08
N ASP A 352 -16.40 27.72 -1.11
CA ASP A 352 -17.49 28.39 -1.83
C ASP A 352 -18.17 27.47 -2.85
N ASP A 353 -17.43 26.56 -3.48
CA ASP A 353 -17.91 25.62 -4.50
C ASP A 353 -17.03 24.36 -4.43
N PRO A 354 -17.31 23.41 -3.52
CA PRO A 354 -16.46 22.23 -3.33
C PRO A 354 -16.45 21.34 -4.58
N LYS A 355 -15.29 21.28 -5.26
CA LYS A 355 -15.02 20.38 -6.39
C LYS A 355 -13.72 19.64 -6.15
N SER A 356 -12.58 20.38 -6.06
CA SER A 356 -11.29 19.75 -5.80
C SER A 356 -10.43 20.61 -4.89
N LEU A 357 -9.62 19.95 -4.05
CA LEU A 357 -8.56 20.58 -3.27
C LEU A 357 -7.30 19.73 -3.38
N GLU A 358 -6.21 20.35 -3.81
CA GLU A 358 -4.93 19.68 -4.00
C GLU A 358 -3.82 20.38 -3.21
N ILE A 359 -3.00 19.57 -2.56
CA ILE A 359 -1.73 19.99 -1.95
C ILE A 359 -0.64 19.28 -2.72
N SER A 360 0.25 20.02 -3.35
CA SER A 360 1.40 19.47 -4.05
C SER A 360 2.71 19.98 -3.46
N ALA A 361 3.76 19.19 -3.65
CA ALA A 361 5.14 19.54 -3.34
C ALA A 361 5.97 19.26 -4.59
N GLU A 362 6.47 20.31 -5.24
CA GLU A 362 7.21 20.27 -6.51
C GLU A 362 8.42 21.20 -6.41
N PRO A 363 9.53 20.73 -5.80
CA PRO A 363 10.74 21.54 -5.74
C PRO A 363 11.33 21.75 -7.14
N PRO A 364 12.02 22.88 -7.39
CA PRO A 364 12.61 23.20 -8.70
C PRO A 364 13.73 22.24 -9.12
N ALA A 365 14.22 21.41 -8.22
CA ALA A 365 15.18 20.35 -8.45
C ALA A 365 14.99 19.25 -7.41
N SER A 366 15.43 18.02 -7.75
CA SER A 366 15.40 16.87 -6.83
C SER A 366 16.06 17.19 -5.49
N VAL A 367 15.38 16.91 -4.39
CA VAL A 367 15.85 17.20 -3.02
C VAL A 367 16.23 15.89 -2.32
N PRO A 368 17.51 15.68 -1.94
CA PRO A 368 17.90 14.52 -1.17
C PRO A 368 17.14 14.42 0.16
N PHE A 369 16.65 13.23 0.51
CA PHE A 369 15.94 13.00 1.77
C PHE A 369 16.75 13.41 3.01
N ALA A 370 18.09 13.31 2.94
CA ALA A 370 18.97 13.80 4.01
C ALA A 370 18.80 15.31 4.27
N LEU A 371 18.60 16.11 3.22
CA LEU A 371 18.35 17.55 3.38
C LEU A 371 16.96 17.83 3.94
N ILE A 372 15.95 17.07 3.53
CA ILE A 372 14.60 17.17 4.10
C ILE A 372 14.64 16.88 5.60
N MET A 373 15.33 15.83 6.00
CA MET A 373 15.48 15.46 7.42
C MET A 373 16.27 16.48 8.23
N ALA A 374 17.39 16.96 7.68
CA ALA A 374 18.17 18.02 8.33
C ALA A 374 17.33 19.30 8.49
N GLY A 375 16.56 19.67 7.46
CA GLY A 375 15.63 20.79 7.50
C GLY A 375 14.54 20.60 8.56
N ALA A 376 13.94 19.41 8.65
CA ALA A 376 12.92 19.08 9.64
C ALA A 376 13.45 19.21 11.09
N MET A 377 14.72 18.90 11.32
CA MET A 377 15.34 18.99 12.65
C MET A 377 15.83 20.41 12.99
N SER A 378 16.30 21.17 12.01
CA SER A 378 16.92 22.48 12.24
C SER A 378 15.96 23.66 12.04
N ASN A 379 15.17 23.64 10.98
CA ASN A 379 14.22 24.70 10.62
C ASN A 379 13.00 24.14 9.85
N PRO A 380 12.05 23.47 10.53
CA PRO A 380 10.91 22.82 9.90
C PRO A 380 9.99 23.82 9.15
N LEU A 381 10.01 25.11 9.50
CA LEU A 381 9.19 26.13 8.88
C LEU A 381 9.63 26.49 7.45
N ASP A 382 10.89 26.21 7.08
CA ASP A 382 11.41 26.44 5.73
C ASP A 382 11.12 25.26 4.76
N LEU A 383 10.73 24.09 5.28
CA LEU A 383 10.46 22.92 4.46
C LEU A 383 9.42 23.15 3.36
N PRO A 384 8.28 23.81 3.62
CA PRO A 384 7.31 24.09 2.55
C PRO A 384 7.91 24.86 1.38
N LYS A 385 8.80 25.83 1.65
CA LYS A 385 9.49 26.58 0.61
C LYS A 385 10.53 25.73 -0.12
N THR A 386 11.31 24.93 0.63
CA THR A 386 12.33 24.03 0.06
C THR A 386 11.72 22.99 -0.86
N LEU A 387 10.54 22.46 -0.48
CA LEU A 387 9.82 21.46 -1.24
C LEU A 387 8.87 22.03 -2.29
N GLY A 388 8.78 23.35 -2.44
CA GLY A 388 7.89 23.97 -3.40
C GLY A 388 6.41 23.65 -3.14
N VAL A 389 6.01 23.63 -1.85
CA VAL A 389 4.63 23.30 -1.47
C VAL A 389 3.67 24.35 -2.04
N SER A 390 2.62 23.87 -2.69
CA SER A 390 1.51 24.69 -3.18
C SER A 390 0.16 24.08 -2.85
N VAL A 391 -0.88 24.92 -2.83
CA VAL A 391 -2.26 24.48 -2.61
C VAL A 391 -3.16 25.12 -3.66
N LYS A 392 -3.94 24.29 -4.34
CA LYS A 392 -4.86 24.70 -5.41
C LYS A 392 -6.26 24.17 -5.12
N ALA A 393 -7.27 24.85 -5.64
CA ALA A 393 -8.65 24.38 -5.53
C ALA A 393 -9.41 24.62 -6.82
N ASN A 394 -10.25 23.63 -7.20
CA ASN A 394 -11.12 23.69 -8.35
C ASN A 394 -10.33 23.97 -9.66
N GLU A 395 -9.18 23.30 -9.78
CA GLU A 395 -8.36 23.28 -11.00
C GLU A 395 -8.34 21.85 -11.54
N ASP A 396 -8.38 21.73 -12.88
CA ASP A 396 -8.34 20.43 -13.60
C ASP A 396 -6.93 19.88 -13.67
#